data_910743a46f730688636fa7c7d9f854ad
#
_entry.id   910743a46f730688636fa7c7d9f854ad
#
_cell.length_a   1.000
_cell.length_b   1.000
_cell.length_c   1.000
_cell.angle_alpha   90.00
_cell.angle_beta   90.00
_cell.angle_gamma   90.00
#
_symmetry.space_group_name_H-M   'P 1'
#
loop_
_entity.id
_entity.type
_entity.pdbx_description
1 polymer ?
#
loop_
_entity_poly.entity_id
_entity_poly.type
_entity_poly.pdbx_seq_one_letter_code
_entity_poly.pdbx_strand_id
1 'polypeptide(L)'
;MRKLLVLMIFVLAGTVCFGQNNKDRRKSFKSWDNYEITTEKVGVEGTKFVKVWGFGKKLDQAVMAAKRNAVHACIFRGLPGTVNANATPAIITDPNAYVNHESYFDNFFAPGGPYLAFVNVTTDGIPSGQDRRQVKGGYKVALYIQVMYDNLKAKLENDGLARRLNTGF
;
A
#
# COMPACT_ATOMS: atom_id res chain seq x y z
N MET A 1 -18.61 42.46 23.25
CA MET A 1 -17.33 41.83 23.62
C MET A 1 -17.41 40.33 23.90
N ARG A 2 -18.39 39.83 24.69
CA ARG A 2 -18.50 38.35 24.96
C ARG A 2 -18.74 37.48 23.73
N LYS A 3 -19.48 37.94 22.72
CA LYS A 3 -19.77 37.20 21.49
C LYS A 3 -18.54 37.08 20.57
N LEU A 4 -17.63 38.05 20.58
CA LEU A 4 -16.38 38.03 19.81
C LEU A 4 -15.38 37.01 20.38
N LEU A 5 -15.36 36.89 21.71
CA LEU A 5 -14.48 35.96 22.42
C LEU A 5 -14.86 34.49 22.18
N VAL A 6 -16.18 34.21 22.08
CA VAL A 6 -16.67 32.85 21.77
C VAL A 6 -16.37 32.49 20.31
N LEU A 7 -16.43 33.44 19.38
CA LEU A 7 -16.05 33.19 17.99
C LEU A 7 -14.55 32.89 17.82
N MET A 8 -13.70 33.59 18.62
CA MET A 8 -12.25 33.36 18.59
C MET A 8 -11.86 31.98 19.14
N ILE A 9 -12.59 31.47 20.14
CA ILE A 9 -12.36 30.13 20.70
C ILE A 9 -12.75 29.04 19.67
N PHE A 10 -13.77 29.24 18.85
CA PHE A 10 -14.20 28.30 17.81
C PHE A 10 -13.22 28.22 16.63
N VAL A 11 -12.51 29.31 16.31
CA VAL A 11 -11.48 29.33 15.25
C VAL A 11 -10.20 28.63 15.71
N LEU A 12 -9.86 28.66 17.00
CA LEU A 12 -8.68 27.95 17.53
C LEU A 12 -8.89 26.43 17.66
N ALA A 13 -10.12 25.94 17.73
CA ALA A 13 -10.41 24.51 17.84
C ALA A 13 -10.32 23.75 16.50
N GLY A 14 -10.22 24.46 15.37
CA GLY A 14 -10.22 23.89 14.01
C GLY A 14 -8.87 23.41 13.46
N THR A 15 -7.76 23.67 14.16
CA THR A 15 -6.41 23.31 13.67
C THR A 15 -5.75 22.22 14.49
N VAL A 16 -6.47 21.15 14.85
CA VAL A 16 -5.82 19.91 15.24
C VAL A 16 -5.44 19.19 13.94
N CYS A 17 -4.43 19.70 13.25
CA CYS A 17 -3.71 18.94 12.25
C CYS A 17 -3.15 17.69 12.94
N PHE A 18 -3.73 16.53 12.63
CA PHE A 18 -3.13 15.23 12.95
C PHE A 18 -1.81 15.10 12.19
N GLY A 19 -0.79 15.79 12.65
CA GLY A 19 0.58 15.57 12.28
C GLY A 19 1.00 14.20 12.76
N GLN A 20 0.76 13.14 11.97
CA GLN A 20 1.39 11.87 12.22
C GLN A 20 2.91 12.08 12.22
N ASN A 21 3.53 11.79 13.37
CA ASN A 21 4.96 11.98 13.56
C ASN A 21 5.72 11.12 12.52
N ASN A 22 6.63 11.72 11.75
CA ASN A 22 7.43 11.05 10.73
C ASN A 22 8.19 9.82 11.28
N LYS A 23 8.50 9.79 12.58
CA LYS A 23 9.10 8.64 13.27
C LYS A 23 8.16 7.42 13.32
N ASP A 24 6.86 7.61 13.49
CA ASP A 24 5.89 6.51 13.54
C ASP A 24 5.58 5.99 12.13
N ARG A 25 5.64 6.86 11.13
CA ARG A 25 5.59 6.47 9.72
C ARG A 25 6.80 5.59 9.35
N ARG A 26 8.02 5.98 9.72
CA ARG A 26 9.25 5.20 9.49
C ARG A 26 9.26 3.85 10.20
N LYS A 27 8.69 3.75 11.40
CA LYS A 27 8.58 2.47 12.13
C LYS A 27 7.61 1.52 11.46
N SER A 28 6.49 2.01 10.92
CA SER A 28 5.57 1.17 10.17
C SER A 28 6.18 0.68 8.85
N PHE A 29 7.07 1.47 8.23
CA PHE A 29 7.79 1.10 7.02
C PHE A 29 8.79 -0.05 7.22
N LYS A 30 9.58 -0.01 8.30
CA LYS A 30 10.54 -1.08 8.61
C LYS A 30 9.90 -2.46 8.86
N SER A 31 8.61 -2.50 9.17
CA SER A 31 7.85 -3.75 9.32
C SER A 31 7.26 -4.28 8.00
N TRP A 32 7.41 -3.56 6.90
CA TRP A 32 6.78 -3.93 5.63
C TRP A 32 7.57 -4.96 4.82
N ASP A 33 8.85 -5.10 5.06
CA ASP A 33 9.69 -6.02 4.32
C ASP A 33 9.39 -7.50 4.61
N ASN A 34 8.62 -7.79 5.65
CA ASN A 34 8.36 -9.15 6.12
C ASN A 34 6.87 -9.50 6.02
N TYR A 35 6.29 -9.45 4.82
CA TYR A 35 4.95 -9.96 4.55
C TYR A 35 5.00 -11.11 3.54
N GLU A 36 4.04 -12.01 3.67
CA GLU A 36 3.84 -13.12 2.75
C GLU A 36 2.94 -12.68 1.60
N ILE A 37 3.35 -13.00 0.36
CA ILE A 37 2.58 -12.75 -0.85
C ILE A 37 2.72 -13.94 -1.80
N THR A 38 1.63 -14.32 -2.43
CA THR A 38 1.56 -15.39 -3.43
C THR A 38 0.83 -14.86 -4.65
N THR A 39 1.33 -15.13 -5.84
CA THR A 39 0.64 -14.82 -7.09
C THR A 39 -0.38 -15.91 -7.37
N GLU A 40 -1.65 -15.56 -7.49
CA GLU A 40 -2.72 -16.52 -7.78
C GLU A 40 -2.87 -16.71 -9.29
N LYS A 41 -2.92 -15.62 -10.04
CA LYS A 41 -3.00 -15.63 -11.52
C LYS A 41 -2.63 -14.26 -12.10
N VAL A 42 -2.33 -14.25 -13.38
CA VAL A 42 -2.27 -13.03 -14.19
C VAL A 42 -3.67 -12.80 -14.77
N GLY A 43 -4.18 -11.59 -14.62
CA GLY A 43 -5.46 -11.19 -15.18
C GLY A 43 -5.32 -10.58 -16.58
N VAL A 44 -6.42 -10.18 -17.14
CA VAL A 44 -6.47 -9.39 -18.38
C VAL A 44 -6.01 -7.95 -18.10
N GLU A 45 -5.63 -7.22 -19.18
CA GLU A 45 -5.28 -5.80 -19.12
C GLU A 45 -4.17 -5.48 -18.10
N GLY A 46 -3.15 -6.35 -18.02
CA GLY A 46 -2.00 -6.12 -17.15
C GLY A 46 -2.28 -6.17 -15.65
N THR A 47 -3.40 -6.78 -15.24
CA THR A 47 -3.72 -6.93 -13.82
C THR A 47 -3.04 -8.17 -13.22
N LYS A 48 -2.77 -8.14 -11.91
CA LYS A 48 -2.20 -9.25 -11.16
C LYS A 48 -3.10 -9.60 -9.98
N PHE A 49 -3.42 -10.88 -9.83
CA PHE A 49 -4.16 -11.38 -8.68
C PHE A 49 -3.19 -11.98 -7.67
N VAL A 50 -3.23 -11.50 -6.46
CA VAL A 50 -2.33 -11.92 -5.38
C VAL A 50 -3.09 -12.22 -4.10
N LYS A 51 -2.63 -13.21 -3.35
CA LYS A 51 -2.98 -13.40 -1.95
C LYS A 51 -1.87 -12.80 -1.11
N VAL A 52 -2.20 -11.85 -0.25
CA VAL A 52 -1.22 -11.10 0.52
C VAL A 52 -1.63 -10.96 1.98
N TRP A 53 -0.65 -11.12 2.87
CA TRP A 53 -0.87 -10.99 4.30
C TRP A 53 -0.55 -9.58 4.78
N GLY A 54 -1.41 -9.07 5.68
CA GLY A 54 -1.19 -7.84 6.41
C GLY A 54 -1.28 -8.06 7.91
N PHE A 55 -0.55 -7.25 8.67
CA PHE A 55 -0.58 -7.24 10.14
C PHE A 55 -1.01 -5.86 10.64
N GLY A 56 -1.80 -5.85 11.72
CA GLY A 56 -2.21 -4.63 12.40
C GLY A 56 -2.71 -4.89 13.81
N LYS A 57 -2.62 -3.90 14.68
CA LYS A 57 -3.16 -4.00 16.06
C LYS A 57 -4.67 -4.18 16.06
N LYS A 58 -5.35 -3.60 15.06
CA LYS A 58 -6.78 -3.75 14.81
C LYS A 58 -6.99 -4.43 13.46
N LEU A 59 -8.17 -4.99 13.27
CA LEU A 59 -8.49 -5.74 12.05
C LEU A 59 -8.47 -4.86 10.80
N ASP A 60 -9.03 -3.65 10.89
CA ASP A 60 -9.01 -2.65 9.83
C ASP A 60 -7.58 -2.26 9.43
N GLN A 61 -6.69 -2.10 10.42
CA GLN A 61 -5.27 -1.82 10.18
C GLN A 61 -4.57 -2.98 9.46
N ALA A 62 -4.89 -4.23 9.81
CA ALA A 62 -4.34 -5.40 9.14
C ALA A 62 -4.82 -5.50 7.69
N VAL A 63 -6.09 -5.19 7.43
CA VAL A 63 -6.68 -5.10 6.09
C VAL A 63 -5.99 -4.02 5.26
N MET A 64 -5.81 -2.82 5.83
CA MET A 64 -5.11 -1.73 5.13
C MET A 64 -3.63 -2.06 4.87
N ALA A 65 -2.96 -2.75 5.81
CA ALA A 65 -1.60 -3.22 5.62
C ALA A 65 -1.50 -4.23 4.46
N ALA A 66 -2.46 -5.17 4.34
CA ALA A 66 -2.47 -6.12 3.23
C ALA A 66 -2.63 -5.41 1.87
N LYS A 67 -3.56 -4.44 1.75
CA LYS A 67 -3.73 -3.63 0.54
C LYS A 67 -2.44 -2.92 0.13
N ARG A 68 -1.79 -2.29 1.10
CA ARG A 68 -0.53 -1.59 0.92
C ARG A 68 0.61 -2.54 0.51
N ASN A 69 0.72 -3.68 1.17
CA ASN A 69 1.73 -4.69 0.88
C ASN A 69 1.63 -5.23 -0.54
N ALA A 70 0.42 -5.39 -1.09
CA ALA A 70 0.22 -5.81 -2.47
C ALA A 70 0.85 -4.84 -3.47
N VAL A 71 0.59 -3.54 -3.30
CA VAL A 71 1.16 -2.49 -4.17
C VAL A 71 2.66 -2.33 -3.93
N HIS A 72 3.11 -2.37 -2.67
CA HIS A 72 4.52 -2.32 -2.32
C HIS A 72 5.31 -3.46 -2.99
N ALA A 73 4.76 -4.68 -2.99
CA ALA A 73 5.39 -5.81 -3.67
C ALA A 73 5.56 -5.55 -5.17
N CYS A 74 4.54 -5.06 -5.84
CA CYS A 74 4.64 -4.72 -7.26
C CYS A 74 5.70 -3.65 -7.55
N ILE A 75 5.84 -2.67 -6.67
CA ILE A 75 6.79 -1.56 -6.87
C ILE A 75 8.22 -2.01 -6.60
N PHE A 76 8.51 -2.67 -5.45
CA PHE A 76 9.88 -2.82 -4.94
C PHE A 76 10.39 -4.26 -4.87
N ARG A 77 9.51 -5.27 -4.76
CA ARG A 77 9.92 -6.68 -4.58
C ARG A 77 9.76 -7.53 -5.84
N GLY A 78 8.79 -7.18 -6.68
CA GLY A 78 8.25 -8.09 -7.67
C GLY A 78 7.30 -9.13 -7.03
N LEU A 79 6.66 -9.90 -7.89
CA LEU A 79 5.72 -10.95 -7.50
C LEU A 79 6.34 -12.32 -7.80
N PRO A 80 6.26 -13.28 -6.85
CA PRO A 80 6.78 -14.61 -7.06
C PRO A 80 6.02 -15.34 -8.16
N GLY A 81 6.72 -16.15 -8.93
CA GLY A 81 6.10 -17.09 -9.87
C GLY A 81 5.42 -18.23 -9.13
N THR A 82 4.37 -18.76 -9.74
CA THR A 82 3.64 -19.95 -9.29
C THR A 82 3.38 -20.87 -10.48
N VAL A 83 2.73 -22.01 -10.23
CA VAL A 83 2.34 -22.94 -11.31
C VAL A 83 1.43 -22.26 -12.34
N ASN A 84 0.65 -21.27 -11.92
CA ASN A 84 -0.36 -20.60 -12.76
C ASN A 84 0.07 -19.20 -13.25
N ALA A 85 1.25 -18.72 -12.85
CA ALA A 85 1.71 -17.37 -13.20
C ALA A 85 3.24 -17.27 -13.18
N ASN A 86 3.80 -16.67 -14.22
CA ASN A 86 5.21 -16.33 -14.23
C ASN A 86 5.53 -15.26 -13.19
N ALA A 87 6.76 -15.27 -12.66
CA ALA A 87 7.24 -14.19 -11.79
C ALA A 87 7.13 -12.84 -12.50
N THR A 88 6.77 -11.82 -11.75
CA THR A 88 6.67 -10.44 -12.27
C THR A 88 7.77 -9.62 -11.60
N PRO A 89 8.68 -8.98 -12.35
CA PRO A 89 9.73 -8.16 -11.77
C PRO A 89 9.16 -6.94 -11.05
N ALA A 90 9.94 -6.39 -10.12
CA ALA A 90 9.62 -5.10 -9.50
C ALA A 90 9.57 -3.98 -10.56
N ILE A 91 8.65 -3.04 -10.40
CA ILE A 91 8.55 -1.88 -11.29
C ILE A 91 9.78 -0.98 -11.14
N ILE A 92 10.26 -0.83 -9.91
CA ILE A 92 11.45 -0.05 -9.56
C ILE A 92 12.53 -1.01 -9.06
N THR A 93 13.65 -1.04 -9.76
CA THR A 93 14.77 -1.93 -9.46
C THR A 93 15.89 -1.27 -8.64
N ASP A 94 15.86 0.05 -8.48
CA ASP A 94 16.82 0.76 -7.64
C ASP A 94 16.51 0.50 -6.15
N PRO A 95 17.42 -0.14 -5.39
CA PRO A 95 17.20 -0.43 -3.98
C PRO A 95 17.10 0.83 -3.10
N ASN A 96 17.62 1.95 -3.58
CA ASN A 96 17.60 3.24 -2.86
C ASN A 96 16.42 4.13 -3.27
N ALA A 97 15.60 3.69 -4.23
CA ALA A 97 14.52 4.52 -4.77
C ALA A 97 13.58 5.08 -3.70
N TYR A 98 13.25 4.26 -2.67
CA TYR A 98 12.41 4.73 -1.57
C TYR A 98 13.07 5.87 -0.79
N VAL A 99 14.36 5.74 -0.46
CA VAL A 99 15.10 6.76 0.31
C VAL A 99 15.27 8.03 -0.52
N ASN A 100 15.58 7.86 -1.81
CA ASN A 100 15.77 8.99 -2.74
C ASN A 100 14.48 9.78 -2.99
N HIS A 101 13.31 9.13 -2.83
CA HIS A 101 11.98 9.71 -3.07
C HIS A 101 11.06 9.55 -1.86
N GLU A 102 11.60 9.65 -0.63
CA GLU A 102 10.90 9.38 0.64
C GLU A 102 9.57 10.16 0.74
N SER A 103 9.60 11.45 0.46
CA SER A 103 8.39 12.30 0.51
C SER A 103 7.27 11.82 -0.42
N TYR A 104 7.62 11.38 -1.61
CA TYR A 104 6.66 10.84 -2.56
C TYR A 104 6.02 9.56 -2.02
N PHE A 105 6.84 8.58 -1.62
CA PHE A 105 6.34 7.29 -1.17
C PHE A 105 5.61 7.37 0.18
N ASP A 106 6.02 8.26 1.07
CA ASP A 106 5.30 8.54 2.31
C ASP A 106 3.88 9.03 2.03
N ASN A 107 3.72 9.94 1.06
CA ASN A 107 2.40 10.43 0.65
C ASN A 107 1.61 9.38 -0.14
N PHE A 108 2.30 8.66 -1.05
CA PHE A 108 1.68 7.63 -1.87
C PHE A 108 1.06 6.51 -1.02
N PHE A 109 1.78 6.05 0.01
CA PHE A 109 1.36 4.99 0.93
C PHE A 109 0.69 5.49 2.21
N ALA A 110 0.40 6.77 2.34
CA ALA A 110 -0.34 7.29 3.49
C ALA A 110 -1.70 6.61 3.65
N PRO A 111 -2.29 6.59 4.87
CA PRO A 111 -3.66 6.15 5.05
C PRO A 111 -4.62 6.92 4.12
N GLY A 112 -5.39 6.18 3.29
CA GLY A 112 -6.24 6.81 2.26
C GLY A 112 -5.49 7.32 1.03
N GLY A 113 -4.18 7.05 0.91
CA GLY A 113 -3.32 7.59 -0.14
C GLY A 113 -3.56 6.99 -1.53
N PRO A 114 -2.84 7.53 -2.55
CA PRO A 114 -3.03 7.20 -3.96
C PRO A 114 -2.87 5.72 -4.31
N TYR A 115 -2.11 4.94 -3.54
CA TYR A 115 -1.93 3.50 -3.79
C TYR A 115 -3.25 2.72 -3.83
N LEU A 116 -4.30 3.21 -3.15
CA LEU A 116 -5.62 2.56 -3.13
C LEU A 116 -6.29 2.54 -4.49
N ALA A 117 -5.98 3.48 -5.39
CA ALA A 117 -6.51 3.50 -6.75
C ALA A 117 -6.05 2.29 -7.60
N PHE A 118 -5.00 1.59 -7.18
CA PHE A 118 -4.45 0.44 -7.88
C PHE A 118 -4.83 -0.90 -7.26
N VAL A 119 -5.71 -0.88 -6.25
CA VAL A 119 -6.10 -2.06 -5.47
C VAL A 119 -7.59 -2.30 -5.57
N ASN A 120 -7.96 -3.45 -6.11
CA ASN A 120 -9.32 -3.95 -6.06
C ASN A 120 -9.35 -5.22 -5.20
N VAL A 121 -10.09 -5.20 -4.10
CA VAL A 121 -10.23 -6.36 -3.20
C VAL A 121 -11.28 -7.29 -3.77
N THR A 122 -10.90 -8.53 -4.04
CA THR A 122 -11.80 -9.56 -4.57
C THR A 122 -12.42 -10.44 -3.50
N THR A 123 -12.04 -10.21 -2.24
CA THR A 123 -12.63 -10.89 -1.08
C THR A 123 -13.84 -10.11 -0.59
N ASP A 124 -14.99 -10.76 -0.53
CA ASP A 124 -16.19 -10.14 0.04
C ASP A 124 -16.07 -10.03 1.57
N GLY A 125 -16.30 -8.82 2.06
CA GLY A 125 -16.35 -8.53 3.49
C GLY A 125 -15.01 -8.64 4.22
N ILE A 126 -15.09 -8.92 5.52
CA ILE A 126 -13.92 -9.07 6.41
C ILE A 126 -13.41 -10.51 6.33
N PRO A 127 -12.10 -10.74 6.12
CA PRO A 127 -11.53 -12.08 6.11
C PRO A 127 -11.89 -12.89 7.36
N SER A 128 -12.19 -14.16 7.18
CA SER A 128 -12.59 -15.10 8.24
C SER A 128 -11.84 -16.43 8.10
N GLY A 129 -12.04 -17.34 9.05
CA GLY A 129 -11.43 -18.65 9.02
C GLY A 129 -9.90 -18.61 8.98
N GLN A 130 -9.31 -19.36 8.06
CA GLN A 130 -7.85 -19.46 7.90
C GLN A 130 -7.17 -18.16 7.42
N ASP A 131 -7.95 -17.26 6.82
CA ASP A 131 -7.44 -15.96 6.31
C ASP A 131 -7.48 -14.86 7.37
N ARG A 132 -7.90 -15.17 8.58
CA ARG A 132 -7.83 -14.28 9.74
C ARG A 132 -7.28 -15.02 10.96
N ARG A 133 -6.17 -14.52 11.49
CA ARG A 133 -5.53 -15.08 12.69
C ARG A 133 -5.34 -13.99 13.73
N GLN A 134 -5.72 -14.27 14.97
CA GLN A 134 -5.30 -13.46 16.10
C GLN A 134 -3.88 -13.88 16.48
N VAL A 135 -2.97 -12.92 16.59
CA VAL A 135 -1.56 -13.15 16.92
C VAL A 135 -1.16 -12.24 18.07
N LYS A 136 0.01 -12.49 18.67
CA LYS A 136 0.52 -11.61 19.74
C LYS A 136 0.63 -10.17 19.21
N GLY A 137 -0.14 -9.28 19.81
CA GLY A 137 -0.13 -7.84 19.49
C GLY A 137 -1.09 -7.40 18.38
N GLY A 138 -1.98 -8.27 17.87
CA GLY A 138 -2.99 -7.85 16.90
C GLY A 138 -3.55 -8.97 16.03
N TYR A 139 -3.79 -8.64 14.77
CA TYR A 139 -4.38 -9.50 13.76
C TYR A 139 -3.47 -9.64 12.56
N LYS A 140 -3.40 -10.87 12.02
CA LYS A 140 -2.83 -11.16 10.70
C LYS A 140 -3.98 -11.57 9.79
N VAL A 141 -4.13 -10.90 8.63
CA VAL A 141 -5.19 -11.20 7.66
C VAL A 141 -4.61 -11.42 6.27
N ALA A 142 -5.17 -12.35 5.54
CA ALA A 142 -4.91 -12.51 4.12
C ALA A 142 -6.04 -11.90 3.30
N LEU A 143 -5.69 -11.19 2.23
CA LEU A 143 -6.62 -10.66 1.25
C LEU A 143 -6.28 -11.19 -0.14
N TYR A 144 -7.32 -11.48 -0.91
CA TYR A 144 -7.21 -11.68 -2.34
C TYR A 144 -7.40 -10.33 -3.03
N ILE A 145 -6.38 -9.88 -3.74
CA ILE A 145 -6.30 -8.53 -4.30
C ILE A 145 -5.98 -8.63 -5.78
N GLN A 146 -6.75 -7.90 -6.58
CA GLN A 146 -6.39 -7.58 -7.95
C GLN A 146 -5.62 -6.25 -7.93
N VAL A 147 -4.37 -6.27 -8.37
CA VAL A 147 -3.55 -5.07 -8.54
C VAL A 147 -3.58 -4.67 -10.00
N MET A 148 -3.88 -3.40 -10.28
CA MET A 148 -3.82 -2.79 -11.60
C MET A 148 -2.36 -2.46 -11.94
N TYR A 149 -1.58 -3.51 -12.24
CA TYR A 149 -0.13 -3.43 -12.35
C TYR A 149 0.33 -2.49 -13.46
N ASP A 150 -0.25 -2.58 -14.65
CA ASP A 150 0.16 -1.74 -15.79
C ASP A 150 -0.20 -0.27 -15.54
N ASN A 151 -1.36 0.02 -14.94
CA ASN A 151 -1.74 1.38 -14.55
C ASN A 151 -0.79 1.94 -13.48
N LEU A 152 -0.43 1.12 -12.49
CA LEU A 152 0.55 1.47 -11.46
C LEU A 152 1.91 1.77 -12.09
N LYS A 153 2.37 0.93 -13.02
CA LYS A 153 3.62 1.12 -13.74
C LYS A 153 3.60 2.42 -14.54
N ALA A 154 2.55 2.66 -15.33
CA ALA A 154 2.38 3.88 -16.12
C ALA A 154 2.39 5.14 -15.22
N LYS A 155 1.73 5.09 -14.06
CA LYS A 155 1.77 6.18 -13.07
C LYS A 155 3.19 6.48 -12.62
N LEU A 156 3.96 5.46 -12.22
CA LEU A 156 5.33 5.64 -11.72
C LEU A 156 6.30 6.08 -12.83
N GLU A 157 6.08 5.64 -14.06
CA GLU A 157 6.82 6.12 -15.23
C GLU A 157 6.52 7.59 -15.53
N ASN A 158 5.27 8.00 -15.45
CA ASN A 158 4.87 9.41 -15.66
C ASN A 158 5.40 10.33 -14.54
N ASP A 159 5.50 9.82 -13.31
CA ASP A 159 6.07 10.55 -12.20
C ASP A 159 7.62 10.55 -12.19
N GLY A 160 8.26 9.89 -13.17
CA GLY A 160 9.72 9.85 -13.30
C GLY A 160 10.41 8.90 -12.31
N LEU A 161 9.67 7.99 -11.67
CA LEU A 161 10.19 7.07 -10.65
C LEU A 161 10.54 5.70 -11.23
N ALA A 162 9.92 5.33 -12.34
CA ALA A 162 10.21 4.10 -13.05
C ALA A 162 10.75 4.41 -14.45
N ARG A 163 11.61 3.53 -14.95
CA ARG A 163 12.15 3.66 -16.30
C ARG A 163 11.06 3.34 -17.31
N ARG A 164 10.74 4.27 -18.21
CA ARG A 164 9.95 3.94 -19.40
C ARG A 164 10.75 2.93 -20.23
N LEU A 165 10.11 1.84 -20.62
CA LEU A 165 10.64 1.02 -21.70
C LEU A 165 10.59 1.93 -22.95
N ASN A 166 11.70 2.56 -23.26
CA ASN A 166 11.84 3.27 -24.51
C ASN A 166 11.61 2.23 -25.62
N THR A 167 10.50 2.33 -26.30
CA THR A 167 10.32 1.72 -27.61
C THR A 167 11.28 2.48 -28.53
N GLY A 168 12.55 2.11 -28.44
CA GLY A 168 13.55 2.57 -29.38
C GLY A 168 13.24 1.95 -30.74
N PHE A 169 12.71 2.75 -31.61
CA PHE A 169 12.80 2.67 -33.05
C PHE A 169 12.93 4.11 -33.56
#